data_579fdb4017645fecb34b2964e8f7b471
#
_entry.id   579fdb4017645fecb34b2964e8f7b471
#
_cell.length_a   1.000
_cell.length_b   1.000
_cell.length_c   1.000
_cell.angle_alpha   90.00
_cell.angle_beta   90.00
_cell.angle_gamma   90.00
#
_symmetry.space_group_name_H-M   'P 1'
#
loop_
_entity.id
_entity.type
_entity.pdbx_description
1 polymer ?
#
loop_
_entity_poly.entity_id
_entity_poly.type
_entity_poly.pdbx_seq_one_letter_code
_entity_poly.pdbx_strand_id
1 'polypeptide(L)'
;MKVFFAGICLFFSTLFSCQQKGEHFEYVSPGEFATLIADSDIQRLDVRTVAEYSEEHIPGSININVLDEQFAAIADSTLQKDKPIALYCRSGKRSKKAAAILSRKGYKVYELDKGFIGWKETGKETEK
;
A
#
# COMPACT_ATOMS: atom_id res chain seq x y z
N MET A 1 15.85 -31.73 28.18
CA MET A 1 15.29 -32.37 27.14
C MET A 1 13.96 -31.91 26.83
N LYS A 2 13.39 -31.09 27.14
CA LYS A 2 12.09 -30.75 26.86
C LYS A 2 11.97 -29.45 26.33
N VAL A 3 12.91 -28.67 26.38
CA VAL A 3 12.74 -27.37 25.99
C VAL A 3 12.60 -27.10 24.58
N PHE A 4 13.02 -27.97 23.81
CA PHE A 4 12.98 -27.68 22.45
C PHE A 4 11.65 -27.52 21.86
N PHE A 5 10.68 -27.96 22.47
CA PHE A 5 9.40 -27.88 21.91
C PHE A 5 8.91 -26.50 21.76
N ALA A 6 9.13 -25.78 22.72
CA ALA A 6 8.58 -24.46 22.75
C ALA A 6 9.08 -23.68 21.59
N GLY A 7 10.29 -23.85 21.31
CA GLY A 7 10.84 -23.07 20.25
C GLY A 7 10.19 -23.36 18.95
N ILE A 8 9.80 -24.54 18.77
CA ILE A 8 9.22 -24.93 17.56
C ILE A 8 7.93 -24.25 17.28
N CYS A 9 7.18 -24.07 18.24
CA CYS A 9 5.90 -23.46 18.03
C CYS A 9 5.99 -22.07 17.56
N LEU A 10 6.88 -21.35 18.10
CA LEU A 10 7.00 -20.02 17.72
C LEU A 10 7.34 -19.84 16.30
N PHE A 11 8.26 -20.63 15.87
CA PHE A 11 8.68 -20.59 14.59
C PHE A 11 7.57 -20.75 13.59
N PHE A 12 6.65 -21.56 13.91
CA PHE A 12 5.56 -21.83 13.15
C PHE A 12 4.69 -20.67 12.85
N SER A 13 4.35 -19.95 13.81
CA SER A 13 3.46 -18.86 13.61
C SER A 13 4.08 -17.80 12.75
N THR A 14 5.34 -17.64 12.81
CA THR A 14 5.97 -16.64 12.03
C THR A 14 5.88 -16.96 10.59
N LEU A 15 6.03 -18.17 10.25
CA LEU A 15 5.98 -18.59 8.92
C LEU A 15 4.66 -18.27 8.30
N PHE A 16 3.67 -18.47 9.07
CA PHE A 16 2.37 -18.25 8.64
C PHE A 16 2.15 -16.88 8.17
N SER A 17 2.51 -15.95 8.92
CA SER A 17 2.24 -14.59 8.57
C SER A 17 2.97 -14.19 7.33
N CYS A 18 4.08 -14.75 7.07
CA CYS A 18 4.80 -14.39 5.90
C CYS A 18 4.15 -14.76 4.63
N GLN A 19 3.35 -15.75 4.65
CA GLN A 19 2.77 -16.20 3.46
C GLN A 19 1.67 -15.41 2.92
N GLN A 20 1.10 -14.56 3.70
CA GLN A 20 0.01 -13.82 3.26
C GLN A 20 0.32 -12.60 2.52
N LYS A 21 1.57 -12.29 2.34
CA LYS A 21 1.91 -11.08 1.70
C LYS A 21 2.66 -11.32 0.47
N GLY A 22 2.63 -10.38 -0.43
CA GLY A 22 3.48 -10.45 -1.55
C GLY A 22 4.63 -9.62 -1.23
N GLU A 23 5.77 -9.87 -1.48
CA GLU A 23 6.93 -9.02 -1.40
C GLU A 23 7.03 -8.09 -0.24
N HIS A 24 6.60 -8.36 0.86
CA HIS A 24 6.70 -7.50 2.05
C HIS A 24 5.65 -6.40 2.14
N PHE A 25 4.58 -6.48 1.42
CA PHE A 25 3.48 -5.56 1.60
C PHE A 25 2.18 -6.34 1.65
N GLU A 26 1.11 -5.69 2.12
CA GLU A 26 -0.18 -6.35 2.29
C GLU A 26 -1.19 -5.84 1.28
N TYR A 27 -2.01 -6.75 0.75
CA TYR A 27 -3.11 -6.39 -0.12
C TYR A 27 -4.33 -6.13 0.77
N VAL A 28 -5.08 -5.09 0.49
CA VAL A 28 -6.29 -4.79 1.27
C VAL A 28 -7.47 -4.51 0.37
N SER A 29 -8.66 -4.72 0.90
CA SER A 29 -9.92 -4.45 0.20
C SER A 29 -10.26 -2.97 0.31
N PRO A 30 -11.25 -2.48 -0.46
CA PRO A 30 -11.64 -1.08 -0.34
C PRO A 30 -12.11 -0.73 1.07
N GLY A 31 -12.83 -1.64 1.75
CA GLY A 31 -13.26 -1.39 3.12
C GLY A 31 -12.11 -1.27 4.07
N GLU A 32 -11.13 -2.16 3.94
CA GLU A 32 -9.94 -2.11 4.79
C GLU A 32 -9.11 -0.86 4.50
N PHE A 33 -9.02 -0.49 3.23
CA PHE A 33 -8.29 0.71 2.84
C PHE A 33 -8.94 1.94 3.46
N ALA A 34 -10.29 2.00 3.42
CA ALA A 34 -11.01 3.12 4.02
C ALA A 34 -10.72 3.22 5.52
N THR A 35 -10.65 2.09 6.19
CA THR A 35 -10.33 2.08 7.61
C THR A 35 -8.91 2.57 7.86
N LEU A 36 -7.98 2.12 7.04
CA LEU A 36 -6.60 2.56 7.20
C LEU A 36 -6.44 4.06 7.01
N ILE A 37 -7.04 4.61 5.97
CA ILE A 37 -6.84 6.03 5.70
C ILE A 37 -7.63 6.95 6.61
N ALA A 38 -8.47 6.39 7.46
CA ALA A 38 -9.10 7.20 8.50
C ALA A 38 -8.05 7.64 9.52
N ASP A 39 -6.93 6.95 9.59
CA ASP A 39 -5.82 7.32 10.47
C ASP A 39 -4.95 8.34 9.73
N SER A 40 -4.86 9.55 10.25
CA SER A 40 -4.11 10.62 9.58
C SER A 40 -2.60 10.36 9.54
N ASP A 41 -2.11 9.41 10.31
CA ASP A 41 -0.70 9.07 10.25
C ASP A 41 -0.37 8.16 9.08
N ILE A 42 -1.36 7.66 8.38
CA ILE A 42 -1.11 6.82 7.21
C ILE A 42 -1.09 7.69 5.97
N GLN A 43 -0.02 7.62 5.22
CA GLN A 43 0.17 8.45 4.04
C GLN A 43 -0.60 7.85 2.86
N ARG A 44 -1.43 8.64 2.17
CA ARG A 44 -2.24 8.17 1.06
C ARG A 44 -1.54 8.49 -0.23
N LEU A 45 -1.27 7.47 -1.04
CA LEU A 45 -0.47 7.65 -2.24
C LEU A 45 -1.17 7.09 -3.47
N ASP A 46 -1.41 7.96 -4.44
CA ASP A 46 -1.96 7.60 -5.74
C ASP A 46 -0.78 7.46 -6.70
N VAL A 47 -0.54 6.25 -7.21
CA VAL A 47 0.63 6.04 -8.08
C VAL A 47 0.28 6.03 -9.56
N ARG A 48 -0.90 6.59 -9.91
CA ARG A 48 -1.34 6.70 -11.29
C ARG A 48 -0.72 7.93 -11.95
N THR A 49 -1.05 8.16 -13.21
CA THR A 49 -0.56 9.34 -13.91
C THR A 49 -1.22 10.59 -13.35
N VAL A 50 -0.62 11.74 -13.60
CA VAL A 50 -1.18 12.99 -13.12
C VAL A 50 -2.52 13.28 -13.79
N ALA A 51 -2.70 12.85 -15.02
CA ALA A 51 -3.99 13.04 -15.70
C ALA A 51 -5.10 12.28 -15.00
N GLU A 52 -4.85 11.01 -14.64
CA GLU A 52 -5.84 10.23 -13.92
C GLU A 52 -6.16 10.86 -12.57
N TYR A 53 -5.14 11.26 -11.85
CA TYR A 53 -5.30 11.88 -10.54
C TYR A 53 -6.12 13.17 -10.63
N SER A 54 -5.84 13.99 -11.62
CA SER A 54 -6.53 15.27 -11.78
C SER A 54 -7.99 15.09 -12.11
N GLU A 55 -8.33 14.02 -12.76
CA GLU A 55 -9.71 13.75 -13.08
C GLU A 55 -10.50 13.42 -11.81
N GLU A 56 -9.97 12.56 -11.00
CA GLU A 56 -10.65 12.11 -9.79
C GLU A 56 -9.68 11.27 -8.98
N HIS A 57 -9.67 11.40 -7.67
CA HIS A 57 -8.79 10.59 -6.81
C HIS A 57 -9.40 10.41 -5.43
N ILE A 58 -8.81 9.52 -4.63
CA ILE A 58 -9.24 9.31 -3.26
C ILE A 58 -8.85 10.55 -2.46
N PRO A 59 -9.77 11.11 -1.66
CA PRO A 59 -9.50 12.36 -0.96
C PRO A 59 -8.22 12.34 -0.14
N GLY A 60 -7.47 13.40 -0.25
CA GLY A 60 -6.24 13.57 0.52
C GLY A 60 -5.04 12.79 0.03
N SER A 61 -5.14 12.15 -1.13
CA SER A 61 -3.99 11.39 -1.62
C SER A 61 -2.97 12.28 -2.31
N ILE A 62 -1.71 11.89 -2.22
CA ILE A 62 -0.60 12.54 -2.89
C ILE A 62 -0.36 11.76 -4.17
N ASN A 63 -0.04 12.42 -5.26
CA ASN A 63 0.20 11.71 -6.52
C ASN A 63 1.69 11.63 -6.84
N ILE A 64 2.18 10.40 -7.02
CA ILE A 64 3.53 10.17 -7.54
C ILE A 64 3.41 9.02 -8.53
N ASN A 65 3.62 9.32 -9.80
CA ASN A 65 3.40 8.35 -10.87
C ASN A 65 4.48 7.27 -10.88
N VAL A 66 4.08 6.01 -10.70
CA VAL A 66 5.05 4.92 -10.65
C VAL A 66 5.74 4.67 -11.98
N LEU A 67 5.16 5.17 -13.07
CA LEU A 67 5.78 5.03 -14.38
C LEU A 67 6.93 6.01 -14.60
N ASP A 68 7.05 6.99 -13.73
CA ASP A 68 8.15 7.95 -13.79
C ASP A 68 9.43 7.25 -13.35
N GLU A 69 10.49 7.38 -14.10
CA GLU A 69 11.76 6.76 -13.75
C GLU A 69 12.31 7.25 -12.43
N GLN A 70 11.91 8.43 -12.02
CA GLN A 70 12.35 9.00 -10.76
C GLN A 70 11.43 8.67 -9.60
N PHE A 71 10.50 7.74 -9.80
CA PHE A 71 9.51 7.41 -8.77
C PHE A 71 10.12 7.20 -7.39
N ALA A 72 11.13 6.37 -7.30
CA ALA A 72 11.73 6.05 -6.01
C ALA A 72 12.35 7.28 -5.35
N ALA A 73 13.03 8.10 -6.13
CA ALA A 73 13.67 9.29 -5.58
C ALA A 73 12.64 10.33 -5.15
N ILE A 74 11.57 10.48 -5.94
CA ILE A 74 10.51 11.43 -5.59
C ILE A 74 9.82 10.97 -4.32
N ALA A 75 9.56 9.68 -4.22
CA ALA A 75 8.91 9.12 -3.03
C ALA A 75 9.76 9.37 -1.79
N ASP A 76 11.06 9.15 -1.88
CA ASP A 76 11.95 9.36 -0.75
C ASP A 76 11.98 10.80 -0.28
N SER A 77 11.83 11.75 -1.20
CA SER A 77 11.85 13.16 -0.81
C SER A 77 10.47 13.66 -0.36
N THR A 78 9.42 12.90 -0.64
CA THR A 78 8.06 13.34 -0.35
C THR A 78 7.46 12.64 0.86
N LEU A 79 7.76 11.35 1.02
CA LEU A 79 7.11 10.53 2.04
C LEU A 79 7.99 10.36 3.27
N GLN A 80 7.33 10.03 4.39
CA GLN A 80 8.04 9.82 5.65
C GLN A 80 8.20 8.32 5.87
N LYS A 81 9.43 7.91 6.13
CA LYS A 81 9.76 6.49 6.25
C LYS A 81 9.16 5.84 7.49
N ASP A 82 8.92 6.63 8.51
CA ASP A 82 8.39 6.13 9.77
C ASP A 82 6.86 6.06 9.81
N LYS A 83 6.19 6.39 8.71
CA LYS A 83 4.74 6.30 8.64
C LYS A 83 4.31 5.35 7.54
N PRO A 84 3.30 4.51 7.79
CA PRO A 84 2.84 3.58 6.76
C PRO A 84 2.27 4.31 5.55
N ILE A 85 2.29 3.63 4.43
CA ILE A 85 1.74 4.14 3.18
C ILE A 85 0.57 3.26 2.75
N ALA A 86 -0.55 3.87 2.39
CA ALA A 86 -1.66 3.18 1.78
C ALA A 86 -1.72 3.69 0.34
N LEU A 87 -1.46 2.81 -0.63
CA LEU A 87 -1.34 3.26 -2.01
C LEU A 87 -2.25 2.51 -2.97
N TYR A 88 -2.51 3.10 -4.11
CA TYR A 88 -3.39 2.53 -5.09
C TYR A 88 -3.08 3.02 -6.51
N CYS A 89 -3.51 2.22 -7.49
CA CYS A 89 -3.52 2.67 -8.87
C CYS A 89 -4.93 2.48 -9.40
N ARG A 90 -5.11 2.30 -10.70
CA ARG A 90 -6.45 2.17 -11.26
C ARG A 90 -7.07 0.81 -10.97
N SER A 91 -6.37 -0.28 -11.25
CA SER A 91 -6.92 -1.62 -11.14
C SER A 91 -6.11 -2.56 -10.24
N GLY A 92 -5.00 -2.09 -9.69
CA GLY A 92 -4.17 -2.91 -8.81
C GLY A 92 -2.88 -3.40 -9.43
N LYS A 93 -2.64 -3.13 -10.71
CA LYS A 93 -1.44 -3.64 -11.36
C LYS A 93 -0.21 -2.78 -11.12
N ARG A 94 -0.29 -1.50 -11.43
CA ARG A 94 0.84 -0.57 -11.21
C ARG A 94 1.16 -0.41 -9.73
N SER A 95 0.12 -0.50 -8.89
CA SER A 95 0.29 -0.31 -7.46
C SER A 95 1.10 -1.44 -6.83
N LYS A 96 1.02 -2.65 -7.37
CA LYS A 96 1.82 -3.74 -6.82
C LYS A 96 3.30 -3.52 -7.12
N LYS A 97 3.61 -2.93 -8.26
CA LYS A 97 4.98 -2.59 -8.58
C LYS A 97 5.49 -1.49 -7.63
N ALA A 98 4.66 -0.48 -7.42
CA ALA A 98 5.02 0.61 -6.52
C ALA A 98 5.22 0.09 -5.10
N ALA A 99 4.32 -0.80 -4.66
CA ALA A 99 4.40 -1.36 -3.31
C ALA A 99 5.69 -2.18 -3.15
N ALA A 100 6.07 -2.93 -4.16
CA ALA A 100 7.30 -3.70 -4.09
C ALA A 100 8.52 -2.78 -3.98
N ILE A 101 8.55 -1.73 -4.78
CA ILE A 101 9.66 -0.77 -4.73
C ILE A 101 9.77 -0.14 -3.35
N LEU A 102 8.66 0.34 -2.83
CA LEU A 102 8.68 1.07 -1.57
C LEU A 102 8.94 0.16 -0.37
N SER A 103 8.40 -1.05 -0.39
CA SER A 103 8.63 -1.96 0.72
C SER A 103 10.10 -2.38 0.79
N ARG A 104 10.76 -2.54 -0.36
CA ARG A 104 12.18 -2.85 -0.36
C ARG A 104 13.02 -1.71 0.18
N LYS A 105 12.49 -0.50 0.14
CA LYS A 105 13.18 0.65 0.67
C LYS A 105 12.92 0.84 2.17
N GLY A 106 12.11 -0.03 2.76
CA GLY A 106 11.86 0.02 4.19
C GLY A 106 10.55 0.63 4.62
N TYR A 107 9.69 1.01 3.68
CA TYR A 107 8.38 1.53 4.03
C TYR A 107 7.42 0.39 4.35
N LYS A 108 6.51 0.63 5.28
CA LYS A 108 5.41 -0.29 5.52
C LYS A 108 4.30 0.07 4.54
N VAL A 109 3.87 -0.88 3.72
CA VAL A 109 2.96 -0.57 2.62
C VAL A 109 1.70 -1.44 2.64
N TYR A 110 0.56 -0.78 2.45
CA TYR A 110 -0.72 -1.44 2.21
C TYR A 110 -1.17 -1.06 0.80
N GLU A 111 -1.56 -2.05 0.00
CA GLU A 111 -1.89 -1.83 -1.39
C GLU A 111 -3.36 -2.16 -1.64
N LEU A 112 -4.11 -1.26 -2.26
CA LEU A 112 -5.52 -1.45 -2.55
C LEU A 112 -5.67 -2.39 -3.73
N ASP A 113 -6.01 -3.64 -3.45
CA ASP A 113 -5.99 -4.70 -4.45
C ASP A 113 -6.86 -4.43 -5.67
N LYS A 114 -8.05 -3.88 -5.47
CA LYS A 114 -8.96 -3.60 -6.57
C LYS A 114 -8.79 -2.22 -7.17
N GLY A 115 -7.89 -1.44 -6.64
CA GLY A 115 -7.57 -0.11 -7.15
C GLY A 115 -8.71 0.88 -7.06
N PHE A 116 -8.54 1.98 -7.78
CA PHE A 116 -9.53 3.05 -7.78
C PHE A 116 -10.88 2.57 -8.34
N ILE A 117 -10.85 1.63 -9.28
CA ILE A 117 -12.08 1.07 -9.82
C ILE A 117 -12.88 0.42 -8.70
N GLY A 118 -12.24 -0.43 -7.90
CA GLY A 118 -12.92 -1.09 -6.78
C GLY A 118 -13.39 -0.11 -5.74
N TRP A 119 -12.62 0.93 -5.48
CA TRP A 119 -12.98 1.98 -4.54
C TRP A 119 -14.30 2.62 -4.97
N LYS A 120 -14.39 3.01 -6.23
CA LYS A 120 -15.61 3.64 -6.73
C LYS A 120 -16.79 2.68 -6.79
N GLU A 121 -16.56 1.44 -7.12
CA GLU A 121 -17.64 0.46 -7.18
C GLU A 121 -18.30 0.24 -5.83
N THR A 122 -17.59 0.48 -4.75
CA THR A 122 -18.17 0.35 -3.43
C THR A 122 -18.78 1.67 -2.93
N GLY A 123 -18.86 2.66 -3.80
CA GLY A 123 -19.55 3.91 -3.47
C GLY A 123 -18.79 4.84 -2.56
N LYS A 124 -17.47 4.72 -2.52
CA LYS A 124 -16.68 5.55 -1.60
C LYS A 124 -16.34 6.90 -2.18
N GLU A 125 -15.98 7.80 -1.31
CA GLU A 125 -15.78 9.20 -1.63
C GLU A 125 -14.58 9.47 -2.52
N THR A 126 -14.69 10.44 -3.42
CA THR A 126 -13.59 10.88 -4.26
C THR A 126 -13.59 12.39 -4.33
N GLU A 127 -12.51 12.96 -4.84
CA GLU A 127 -12.44 14.41 -5.06
C GLU A 127 -11.62 14.69 -6.32
N LYS A 128 -11.67 15.91 -6.80
CA LYS A 128 -10.88 16.31 -7.95
C LYS A 128 -9.71 17.15 -7.58
#